data_a508dc83d70fec1cdd34cba8c77f28fb
#
_entry.id   a508dc83d70fec1cdd34cba8c77f28fb
#
_cell.length_a   1.000
_cell.length_b   1.000
_cell.length_c   1.000
_cell.angle_alpha   90.00
_cell.angle_beta   90.00
_cell.angle_gamma   90.00
#
_symmetry.space_group_name_H-M   'P 1'
#
loop_
_entity.id
_entity.type
_entity.pdbx_description
1 polymer ?
#
loop_
_entity_poly.entity_id
_entity_poly.type
_entity_poly.pdbx_seq_one_letter_code
_entity_poly.pdbx_strand_id
1 'polypeptide(L)'
;KNETNLFENLTKDNLKSIFINQEKNFSNKHGFHYRSSAQFYFRVDETLNIKTNLILFNYFKIKNQNEVAICVTLRNSNGDCIERKHLRFDKKSVIIVDGQFWNVKHHIGSVEVEYFSLINLVIPYAAVIGVYETNLGISYVHTYSRCYSKHEMESGFTVMEGCESNWTIRDTNEVESFTIIHNGFLKVKEQLINLKIISESGRVLEEEHNLRSLNPYEIVEIVPQKIFKNLSNWLNNEQANCSIQFKINGGFTRTLVGNRTKINSDMQVTHSNFAYNHHKTDFIDTDKGFMPYPNFDIKNGQINIYPDMPSGKYFIDYEESKNSQKLFSSGEYISYKVEKKQNFDILLGKLDSELPSRIPIGFSGNSANASKEILPFEISLGILSKARPKKRF
;
A
#
# COMPACT_ATOMS: atom_id res chain seq x y z
N LYS A 1 20.07 37.84 2.80
CA LYS A 1 18.73 37.85 3.43
C LYS A 1 18.69 36.63 4.30
N ASN A 2 18.60 36.87 5.62
CA ASN A 2 18.68 35.84 6.64
C ASN A 2 17.57 34.79 6.45
N GLU A 3 17.93 33.62 5.97
CA GLU A 3 17.12 32.43 6.16
C GLU A 3 17.22 32.10 7.65
N THR A 4 16.25 32.55 8.41
CA THR A 4 16.06 32.15 9.79
C THR A 4 15.91 30.62 9.78
N ASN A 5 16.83 29.97 10.44
CA ASN A 5 16.87 28.53 10.59
C ASN A 5 15.59 28.12 11.33
N LEU A 6 14.60 27.60 10.59
CA LEU A 6 13.25 27.28 11.10
C LEU A 6 13.31 26.34 12.32
N PHE A 7 14.44 25.67 12.54
CA PHE A 7 14.66 24.67 13.58
C PHE A 7 15.44 25.19 14.79
N GLU A 8 16.16 26.31 14.68
CA GLU A 8 16.93 26.87 15.80
C GLU A 8 16.06 27.47 16.90
N ASN A 9 14.81 27.79 16.59
CA ASN A 9 13.85 28.39 17.52
C ASN A 9 12.67 27.49 17.91
N LEU A 10 12.74 26.17 17.60
CA LEU A 10 11.69 25.23 17.97
C LEU A 10 11.82 24.81 19.42
N THR A 11 11.35 25.62 20.33
CA THR A 11 11.10 25.20 21.72
C THR A 11 9.74 24.47 21.80
N LYS A 12 9.60 23.59 22.79
CA LYS A 12 8.35 22.89 23.09
C LYS A 12 7.14 23.85 23.25
N ASP A 13 7.40 25.03 23.79
CA ASP A 13 6.36 26.05 24.01
C ASP A 13 5.99 26.80 22.73
N ASN A 14 6.95 27.02 21.83
CA ASN A 14 6.67 27.60 20.51
C ASN A 14 5.84 26.65 19.65
N LEU A 15 6.15 25.37 19.63
CA LEU A 15 5.34 24.34 19.00
C LEU A 15 3.91 24.37 19.55
N LYS A 16 3.76 24.37 20.87
CA LYS A 16 2.48 24.36 21.53
C LYS A 16 1.63 25.60 21.21
N SER A 17 2.24 26.79 21.17
CA SER A 17 1.54 28.02 20.81
C SER A 17 1.12 28.06 19.34
N ILE A 18 1.95 27.53 18.43
CA ILE A 18 1.63 27.40 17.00
C ILE A 18 0.45 26.45 16.82
N PHE A 19 0.44 25.30 17.51
CA PHE A 19 -0.69 24.36 17.47
C PHE A 19 -1.98 24.99 17.97
N ILE A 20 -1.97 25.64 19.12
CA ILE A 20 -3.14 26.28 19.73
C ILE A 20 -3.71 27.38 18.82
N ASN A 21 -2.87 28.19 18.19
CA ASN A 21 -3.31 29.27 17.33
C ASN A 21 -3.86 28.77 15.98
N GLN A 22 -3.36 27.65 15.48
CA GLN A 22 -3.85 27.09 14.23
C GLN A 22 -5.10 26.22 14.41
N GLU A 23 -5.28 25.55 15.53
CA GLU A 23 -6.54 24.89 15.87
C GLU A 23 -7.73 25.87 15.89
N LYS A 24 -7.51 27.12 16.31
CA LYS A 24 -8.56 28.16 16.33
C LYS A 24 -8.97 28.65 14.94
N ASN A 25 -8.14 28.49 13.93
CA ASN A 25 -8.35 29.04 12.58
C ASN A 25 -8.80 28.01 11.55
N PHE A 26 -8.81 26.73 11.89
CA PHE A 26 -9.22 25.67 10.98
C PHE A 26 -10.60 25.14 11.33
N SER A 27 -11.55 25.31 10.40
CA SER A 27 -12.83 24.62 10.49
C SER A 27 -12.65 23.12 10.55
N ASN A 28 -13.36 22.47 11.45
CA ASN A 28 -13.28 21.09 11.90
C ASN A 28 -13.33 19.95 10.84
N LYS A 29 -13.17 20.24 9.56
CA LYS A 29 -13.34 19.22 8.50
C LYS A 29 -12.10 18.41 8.14
N HIS A 30 -10.88 18.87 8.43
CA HIS A 30 -9.68 18.22 7.88
C HIS A 30 -8.55 17.95 8.88
N GLY A 31 -8.72 18.25 10.16
CA GLY A 31 -7.68 18.07 11.15
C GLY A 31 -6.40 18.90 10.90
N PHE A 32 -5.55 19.02 11.90
CA PHE A 32 -4.24 19.65 11.76
C PHE A 32 -3.14 18.59 11.80
N HIS A 33 -2.38 18.47 10.73
CA HIS A 33 -1.27 17.53 10.62
C HIS A 33 0.07 18.27 10.57
N TYR A 34 0.81 18.26 11.66
CA TYR A 34 2.19 18.79 11.72
C TYR A 34 3.21 17.77 11.26
N ARG A 35 2.79 16.50 11.13
CA ARG A 35 3.60 15.35 10.76
C ARG A 35 2.90 14.56 9.67
N SER A 36 3.63 14.28 8.59
CA SER A 36 3.28 13.27 7.61
C SER A 36 4.29 12.14 7.69
N SER A 37 3.85 10.91 7.66
CA SER A 37 4.76 9.77 7.80
C SER A 37 4.43 8.64 6.84
N ALA A 38 5.43 7.79 6.61
CA ALA A 38 5.33 6.55 5.88
C ALA A 38 6.24 5.52 6.51
N GLN A 39 5.86 4.25 6.44
CA GLN A 39 6.70 3.13 6.83
C GLN A 39 6.74 2.14 5.67
N PHE A 40 7.93 1.71 5.31
CA PHE A 40 8.18 0.80 4.21
C PHE A 40 8.95 -0.42 4.67
N TYR A 41 8.61 -1.58 4.13
CA TYR A 41 9.51 -2.73 4.16
C TYR A 41 10.80 -2.35 3.45
N PHE A 42 11.92 -2.65 4.07
CA PHE A 42 13.24 -2.31 3.53
C PHE A 42 14.11 -3.55 3.53
N ARG A 43 14.40 -4.05 2.33
CA ARG A 43 15.21 -5.23 2.11
C ARG A 43 16.32 -4.92 1.13
N VAL A 44 17.54 -5.19 1.55
CA VAL A 44 18.75 -5.10 0.73
C VAL A 44 19.52 -6.40 0.84
N ASP A 45 19.92 -6.96 -0.27
CA ASP A 45 20.81 -8.13 -0.32
C ASP A 45 21.64 -8.07 -1.59
N GLU A 46 22.92 -7.66 -1.45
CA GLU A 46 23.83 -7.53 -2.59
C GLU A 46 24.09 -8.88 -3.27
N THR A 47 24.06 -10.00 -2.53
CA THR A 47 24.36 -11.34 -3.10
C THR A 47 23.21 -11.84 -3.98
N LEU A 48 21.99 -11.47 -3.65
CA LEU A 48 20.79 -11.80 -4.41
C LEU A 48 20.36 -10.69 -5.37
N ASN A 49 21.13 -9.59 -5.42
CA ASN A 49 20.79 -8.39 -6.18
C ASN A 49 19.38 -7.83 -5.86
N ILE A 50 19.01 -7.85 -4.57
CA ILE A 50 17.78 -7.26 -4.08
C ILE A 50 18.07 -5.87 -3.55
N LYS A 51 17.34 -4.87 -4.04
CA LYS A 51 17.48 -3.47 -3.64
C LYS A 51 16.12 -2.86 -3.33
N THR A 52 16.10 -2.07 -2.27
CA THR A 52 14.96 -1.20 -1.96
C THR A 52 15.45 0.25 -2.00
N ASN A 53 14.80 1.06 -2.82
CA ASN A 53 15.07 2.48 -2.95
C ASN A 53 13.80 3.24 -2.57
N LEU A 54 13.86 4.08 -1.54
CA LEU A 54 12.76 4.96 -1.18
C LEU A 54 12.99 6.32 -1.80
N ILE A 55 12.07 6.74 -2.65
CA ILE A 55 12.12 8.02 -3.36
C ILE A 55 11.24 9.01 -2.59
N LEU A 56 11.86 9.96 -1.92
CA LEU A 56 11.22 11.00 -1.13
C LEU A 56 11.02 12.23 -2.01
N PHE A 57 9.80 12.71 -2.12
CA PHE A 57 9.45 13.87 -2.92
C PHE A 57 9.24 15.11 -2.06
N ASN A 58 9.73 16.26 -2.55
CA ASN A 58 9.46 17.56 -1.95
C ASN A 58 8.02 18.05 -2.27
N TYR A 59 7.05 17.17 -2.02
CA TYR A 59 5.65 17.36 -2.37
C TYR A 59 5.05 18.62 -1.73
N PHE A 60 5.30 18.81 -0.44
CA PHE A 60 4.70 19.92 0.32
C PHE A 60 5.21 21.27 -0.12
N LYS A 61 6.49 21.37 -0.52
CA LYS A 61 7.05 22.59 -1.10
C LYS A 61 6.44 22.88 -2.47
N ILE A 62 6.38 21.87 -3.32
CA ILE A 62 5.87 21.99 -4.69
C ILE A 62 4.38 22.33 -4.68
N LYS A 63 3.60 21.67 -3.83
CA LYS A 63 2.14 21.79 -3.81
C LYS A 63 1.64 23.01 -3.04
N ASN A 64 2.20 23.27 -1.87
CA ASN A 64 1.67 24.22 -0.89
C ASN A 64 2.71 25.27 -0.45
N GLN A 65 3.91 25.30 -1.03
CA GLN A 65 5.03 26.13 -0.62
C GLN A 65 5.51 25.92 0.83
N ASN A 66 5.18 24.76 1.42
CA ASN A 66 5.54 24.42 2.80
C ASN A 66 6.92 23.79 2.86
N GLU A 67 7.82 24.37 3.63
CA GLU A 67 9.08 23.74 3.99
C GLU A 67 8.86 22.63 5.00
N VAL A 68 9.61 21.55 4.85
CA VAL A 68 9.55 20.39 5.76
C VAL A 68 10.94 19.98 6.22
N ALA A 69 11.04 19.58 7.48
CA ALA A 69 12.15 18.79 7.98
C ALA A 69 11.85 17.31 7.75
N ILE A 70 12.86 16.54 7.47
CA ILE A 70 12.73 15.11 7.21
C ILE A 70 13.51 14.35 8.28
N CYS A 71 12.88 13.34 8.85
CA CYS A 71 13.55 12.34 9.66
C CYS A 71 13.36 10.99 9.01
N VAL A 72 14.43 10.24 8.80
CA VAL A 72 14.41 8.87 8.34
C VAL A 72 15.01 7.96 9.39
N THR A 73 14.33 6.83 9.67
CA THR A 73 14.76 5.88 10.69
C THR A 73 14.82 4.49 10.09
N LEU A 74 16.03 3.90 10.11
CA LEU A 74 16.25 2.49 9.76
C LEU A 74 16.00 1.62 10.99
N ARG A 75 15.21 0.57 10.83
CA ARG A 75 14.88 -0.40 11.88
C ARG A 75 15.13 -1.83 11.39
N ASN A 76 15.54 -2.70 12.31
CA ASN A 76 15.56 -4.13 12.03
C ASN A 76 14.12 -4.72 11.99
N SER A 77 14.00 -6.01 11.71
CA SER A 77 12.70 -6.69 11.67
C SER A 77 11.96 -6.71 13.00
N ASN A 78 12.69 -6.63 14.13
CA ASN A 78 12.09 -6.57 15.47
C ASN A 78 11.59 -5.18 15.87
N GLY A 79 11.81 -4.16 15.03
CA GLY A 79 11.40 -2.78 15.27
C GLY A 79 12.47 -1.92 15.96
N ASP A 80 13.64 -2.48 16.31
CA ASP A 80 14.70 -1.72 16.97
C ASP A 80 15.30 -0.70 16.01
N CYS A 81 15.50 0.52 16.49
CA CYS A 81 16.15 1.58 15.72
C CYS A 81 17.65 1.28 15.58
N ILE A 82 18.09 1.10 14.32
CA ILE A 82 19.51 0.93 14.00
C ILE A 82 20.18 2.29 13.81
N GLU A 83 19.57 3.13 12.99
CA GLU A 83 20.11 4.46 12.67
C GLU A 83 18.97 5.44 12.38
N ARG A 84 19.21 6.72 12.69
CA ARG A 84 18.30 7.82 12.38
C ARG A 84 19.08 8.99 11.79
N LYS A 85 18.57 9.53 10.68
CA LYS A 85 19.17 10.67 9.98
C LYS A 85 18.13 11.76 9.77
N HIS A 86 18.59 13.01 9.89
CA HIS A 86 17.81 14.20 9.58
C HIS A 86 18.25 14.76 8.23
N LEU A 87 17.28 15.11 7.39
CA LEU A 87 17.49 15.53 6.03
C LEU A 87 16.71 16.81 5.70
N ARG A 88 17.15 17.49 4.65
CA ARG A 88 16.44 18.60 4.01
C ARG A 88 16.50 18.43 2.50
N PHE A 89 15.50 18.94 1.82
CA PHE A 89 15.53 18.89 0.35
C PHE A 89 16.54 19.89 -0.27
N ASP A 90 16.92 20.93 0.45
CA ASP A 90 17.78 22.01 -0.06
C ASP A 90 17.30 22.49 -1.44
N LYS A 91 18.19 22.35 -2.46
CA LYS A 91 17.86 22.63 -3.86
C LYS A 91 17.29 21.42 -4.62
N LYS A 92 17.28 20.25 -3.99
CA LYS A 92 16.79 19.02 -4.61
C LYS A 92 15.28 18.90 -4.44
N SER A 93 14.60 18.37 -5.44
CA SER A 93 13.19 18.01 -5.37
C SER A 93 12.97 16.56 -4.95
N VAL A 94 14.03 15.75 -4.94
CA VAL A 94 14.00 14.31 -4.64
C VAL A 94 15.22 13.92 -3.81
N ILE A 95 15.00 13.04 -2.83
CA ILE A 95 16.05 12.34 -2.07
C ILE A 95 15.81 10.84 -2.22
N ILE A 96 16.89 10.09 -2.43
CA ILE A 96 16.84 8.63 -2.48
C ILE A 96 17.45 8.09 -1.19
N VAL A 97 16.71 7.19 -0.55
CA VAL A 97 17.15 6.45 0.66
C VAL A 97 17.22 4.98 0.28
N ASP A 98 18.42 4.47 0.14
CA ASP A 98 18.76 3.12 -0.32
C ASP A 98 19.76 2.42 0.59
N GLY A 99 20.28 1.27 0.17
CA GLY A 99 21.33 0.54 0.90
C GLY A 99 22.62 1.34 1.03
N GLN A 100 23.01 2.11 0.01
CA GLN A 100 24.19 2.96 0.04
C GLN A 100 24.02 4.14 1.00
N PHE A 101 22.85 4.74 1.03
CA PHE A 101 22.52 5.80 1.98
C PHE A 101 22.73 5.36 3.44
N TRP A 102 22.38 4.10 3.78
CA TRP A 102 22.57 3.51 5.10
C TRP A 102 23.91 2.80 5.28
N ASN A 103 24.70 2.65 4.23
CA ASN A 103 25.92 1.84 4.21
C ASN A 103 25.69 0.39 4.64
N VAL A 104 24.60 -0.23 4.14
CA VAL A 104 24.24 -1.62 4.40
C VAL A 104 24.21 -2.42 3.11
N LYS A 105 24.79 -3.64 3.16
CA LYS A 105 24.84 -4.61 2.06
C LYS A 105 23.79 -5.71 2.21
N HIS A 106 23.42 -5.99 3.45
CA HIS A 106 22.39 -6.95 3.82
C HIS A 106 21.54 -6.33 4.91
N HIS A 107 20.24 -6.29 4.66
CA HIS A 107 19.27 -5.78 5.64
C HIS A 107 17.89 -6.32 5.36
N ILE A 108 17.17 -6.67 6.44
CA ILE A 108 15.73 -6.95 6.45
C ILE A 108 15.12 -6.19 7.62
N GLY A 109 14.17 -5.32 7.31
CA GLY A 109 13.52 -4.51 8.34
C GLY A 109 12.59 -3.48 7.71
N SER A 110 12.54 -2.30 8.29
CA SER A 110 11.73 -1.21 7.79
C SER A 110 12.49 0.13 7.81
N VAL A 111 12.02 1.05 6.98
CA VAL A 111 12.40 2.47 7.04
C VAL A 111 11.14 3.27 7.28
N GLU A 112 11.17 4.08 8.34
CA GLU A 112 10.17 5.10 8.61
C GLU A 112 10.66 6.44 8.07
N VAL A 113 9.80 7.13 7.34
CA VAL A 113 10.02 8.47 6.80
C VAL A 113 9.00 9.40 7.43
N GLU A 114 9.48 10.50 8.01
CA GLU A 114 8.66 11.49 8.68
C GLU A 114 8.97 12.88 8.11
N TYR A 115 7.94 13.61 7.71
CA TYR A 115 8.01 15.02 7.34
C TYR A 115 7.36 15.84 8.44
N PHE A 116 8.05 16.86 8.90
CA PHE A 116 7.57 17.77 9.93
C PHE A 116 7.48 19.20 9.38
N SER A 117 6.41 19.88 9.77
CA SER A 117 6.20 21.28 9.42
C SER A 117 5.51 22.03 10.56
N LEU A 118 5.77 23.32 10.66
CA LEU A 118 5.03 24.24 11.53
C LEU A 118 3.69 24.66 10.94
N ILE A 119 3.48 24.37 9.66
CA ILE A 119 2.25 24.67 8.91
C ILE A 119 1.52 23.35 8.68
N ASN A 120 0.20 23.39 8.74
CA ASN A 120 -0.62 22.21 8.49
C ASN A 120 -0.28 21.57 7.14
N LEU A 121 0.17 20.31 7.19
CA LEU A 121 0.46 19.53 6.00
C LEU A 121 -0.80 19.01 5.30
N VAL A 122 -1.94 19.04 5.98
CA VAL A 122 -3.26 18.59 5.49
C VAL A 122 -3.31 17.06 5.26
N ILE A 123 -2.22 16.47 4.77
CA ILE A 123 -2.14 15.05 4.43
C ILE A 123 -1.19 14.35 5.42
N PRO A 124 -1.66 13.33 6.16
CA PRO A 124 -0.83 12.63 7.14
C PRO A 124 0.13 11.60 6.52
N TYR A 125 0.03 11.35 5.23
CA TYR A 125 0.89 10.41 4.51
C TYR A 125 2.04 11.11 3.82
N ALA A 126 3.27 10.69 4.10
CA ALA A 126 4.44 11.20 3.42
C ALA A 126 4.43 10.83 1.93
N ALA A 127 4.84 11.75 1.07
CA ALA A 127 4.95 11.53 -0.37
C ALA A 127 6.22 10.74 -0.69
N VAL A 128 6.14 9.43 -0.59
CA VAL A 128 7.24 8.50 -0.82
C VAL A 128 6.79 7.37 -1.75
N ILE A 129 7.70 6.96 -2.63
CA ILE A 129 7.55 5.76 -3.45
C ILE A 129 8.66 4.79 -3.05
N GLY A 130 8.28 3.57 -2.69
CA GLY A 130 9.20 2.44 -2.56
C GLY A 130 9.39 1.77 -3.92
N VAL A 131 10.63 1.60 -4.33
CA VAL A 131 11.04 0.89 -5.54
C VAL A 131 11.80 -0.35 -5.12
N TYR A 132 11.30 -1.50 -5.51
CA TYR A 132 11.90 -2.80 -5.21
C TYR A 132 12.44 -3.40 -6.48
N GLU A 133 13.77 -3.55 -6.53
CA GLU A 133 14.50 -4.07 -7.69
C GLU A 133 15.02 -5.47 -7.39
N THR A 134 14.86 -6.38 -8.33
CA THR A 134 15.40 -7.73 -8.29
C THR A 134 15.85 -8.15 -9.70
N ASN A 135 16.45 -9.33 -9.85
CA ASN A 135 16.87 -9.81 -11.17
C ASN A 135 15.70 -10.00 -12.16
N LEU A 136 14.48 -10.19 -11.66
CA LEU A 136 13.29 -10.40 -12.51
C LEU A 136 12.55 -9.10 -12.85
N GLY A 137 12.94 -7.97 -12.27
CA GLY A 137 12.32 -6.69 -12.58
C GLY A 137 12.19 -5.73 -11.41
N ILE A 138 11.37 -4.73 -11.62
CA ILE A 138 11.15 -3.62 -10.70
C ILE A 138 9.66 -3.54 -10.37
N SER A 139 9.35 -3.31 -9.10
CA SER A 139 7.99 -2.99 -8.65
C SER A 139 7.97 -1.69 -7.85
N TYR A 140 6.81 -1.03 -7.83
CA TYR A 140 6.62 0.27 -7.21
C TYR A 140 5.46 0.22 -6.23
N VAL A 141 5.66 0.83 -5.06
CA VAL A 141 4.60 0.96 -4.07
C VAL A 141 4.63 2.37 -3.50
N HIS A 142 3.51 3.08 -3.57
CA HIS A 142 3.38 4.36 -2.86
C HIS A 142 3.20 4.12 -1.36
N THR A 143 3.21 5.16 -0.56
CA THR A 143 2.96 5.08 0.89
C THR A 143 1.71 4.25 1.21
N TYR A 144 1.89 3.14 1.89
CA TYR A 144 0.84 2.19 2.26
C TYR A 144 0.70 1.98 3.77
N SER A 145 1.74 2.27 4.53
CA SER A 145 1.78 2.12 5.98
C SER A 145 2.36 3.37 6.64
N ARG A 146 1.97 3.63 7.87
CA ARG A 146 2.54 4.67 8.72
C ARG A 146 2.36 4.36 10.20
N CYS A 147 3.27 4.84 11.04
CA CYS A 147 3.07 4.85 12.48
C CYS A 147 2.44 6.18 12.91
N TYR A 148 1.54 6.12 13.88
CA TYR A 148 0.99 7.31 14.51
C TYR A 148 1.97 7.86 15.54
N SER A 149 1.91 9.15 15.81
CA SER A 149 2.51 9.74 17.00
C SER A 149 1.53 9.65 18.17
N LYS A 150 2.06 9.78 19.39
CA LYS A 150 1.22 9.83 20.59
C LYS A 150 0.17 10.94 20.50
N HIS A 151 0.55 12.11 19.97
CA HIS A 151 -0.36 13.23 19.79
C HIS A 151 -1.50 12.91 18.80
N GLU A 152 -1.21 12.24 17.69
CA GLU A 152 -2.24 11.82 16.73
C GLU A 152 -3.23 10.85 17.40
N MET A 153 -2.76 9.93 18.23
CA MET A 153 -3.62 9.01 18.99
C MET A 153 -4.53 9.75 19.98
N GLU A 154 -3.97 10.70 20.72
CA GLU A 154 -4.69 11.47 21.74
C GLU A 154 -5.69 12.46 21.13
N SER A 155 -5.42 12.97 19.95
CA SER A 155 -6.31 13.91 19.23
C SER A 155 -7.47 13.24 18.49
N GLY A 156 -7.54 11.92 18.47
CA GLY A 156 -8.59 11.18 17.80
C GLY A 156 -8.50 11.19 16.26
N PHE A 157 -7.38 11.64 15.67
CA PHE A 157 -7.13 11.59 14.23
C PHE A 157 -6.74 10.20 13.72
N THR A 158 -6.72 9.22 14.58
CA THR A 158 -6.38 7.85 14.25
C THR A 158 -7.64 7.08 13.96
N VAL A 159 -7.69 6.47 12.81
CA VAL A 159 -8.94 5.91 12.33
C VAL A 159 -8.90 4.39 12.23
N MET A 160 -7.72 3.76 12.24
CA MET A 160 -7.65 2.33 11.93
C MET A 160 -6.53 1.65 12.70
N GLU A 161 -6.93 0.71 13.54
CA GLU A 161 -6.04 -0.21 14.25
C GLU A 161 -6.14 -1.60 13.61
N GLY A 162 -5.37 -1.81 12.58
CA GLY A 162 -5.40 -3.05 11.85
C GLY A 162 -6.39 -3.04 10.70
N CYS A 163 -6.23 -3.95 9.82
CA CYS A 163 -7.05 -4.08 8.63
C CYS A 163 -7.12 -5.51 8.17
N GLU A 164 -8.17 -5.77 7.46
CA GLU A 164 -8.24 -6.85 6.53
C GLU A 164 -7.50 -6.45 5.26
N SER A 165 -6.90 -7.42 4.62
CA SER A 165 -6.13 -7.19 3.42
C SER A 165 -6.41 -8.27 2.40
N ASN A 166 -6.54 -7.86 1.15
CA ASN A 166 -6.76 -8.75 0.02
C ASN A 166 -5.62 -8.61 -0.98
N TRP A 167 -5.15 -9.72 -1.53
CA TRP A 167 -4.22 -9.73 -2.65
C TRP A 167 -4.32 -11.03 -3.46
N THR A 168 -3.75 -11.02 -4.66
CA THR A 168 -3.66 -12.21 -5.49
C THR A 168 -2.48 -13.07 -5.11
N ILE A 169 -2.71 -14.34 -4.82
CA ILE A 169 -1.67 -15.34 -4.57
C ILE A 169 -1.50 -16.27 -5.78
N ARG A 170 -0.25 -16.71 -5.97
CA ARG A 170 0.19 -17.57 -7.09
C ARG A 170 1.18 -18.62 -6.61
N ASP A 171 0.79 -19.37 -5.60
CA ASP A 171 1.67 -20.35 -4.99
C ASP A 171 1.85 -21.57 -5.87
N THR A 172 3.11 -21.83 -6.22
CA THR A 172 3.54 -23.00 -7.01
C THR A 172 4.76 -23.67 -6.35
N ASN A 173 5.36 -24.65 -7.03
CA ASN A 173 6.63 -25.24 -6.58
C ASN A 173 7.79 -24.23 -6.63
N GLU A 174 7.75 -23.24 -7.53
CA GLU A 174 8.82 -22.28 -7.76
C GLU A 174 8.54 -20.91 -7.12
N VAL A 175 7.28 -20.58 -6.90
CA VAL A 175 6.82 -19.27 -6.42
C VAL A 175 6.07 -19.42 -5.11
N GLU A 176 6.28 -18.50 -4.19
CA GLU A 176 5.48 -18.34 -2.99
C GLU A 176 4.96 -16.91 -2.87
N SER A 177 3.74 -16.79 -2.37
CA SER A 177 3.11 -15.52 -2.06
C SER A 177 3.42 -15.12 -0.62
N PHE A 178 3.51 -13.82 -0.36
CA PHE A 178 3.78 -13.31 0.98
C PHE A 178 3.08 -11.99 1.24
N THR A 179 2.94 -11.66 2.51
CA THR A 179 2.54 -10.33 2.97
C THR A 179 3.38 -9.89 4.14
N ILE A 180 3.68 -8.58 4.21
CA ILE A 180 4.40 -7.95 5.32
C ILE A 180 3.43 -7.05 6.07
N ILE A 181 3.23 -7.36 7.35
CA ILE A 181 2.47 -6.53 8.28
C ILE A 181 3.45 -5.64 9.03
N HIS A 182 3.18 -4.35 9.09
CA HIS A 182 3.90 -3.39 9.92
C HIS A 182 3.12 -3.09 11.19
N ASN A 183 3.70 -3.33 12.36
CA ASN A 183 3.09 -2.85 13.60
C ASN A 183 3.35 -1.35 13.79
N GLY A 184 2.45 -0.68 14.52
CA GLY A 184 2.61 0.71 14.93
C GLY A 184 3.57 0.87 16.11
N PHE A 185 3.55 2.04 16.77
CA PHE A 185 4.49 2.36 17.86
C PHE A 185 4.14 1.72 19.21
N LEU A 186 3.02 1.00 19.31
CA LEU A 186 2.62 0.30 20.52
C LEU A 186 2.72 -1.22 20.33
N LYS A 187 2.94 -1.92 21.45
CA LYS A 187 3.00 -3.37 21.46
C LYS A 187 1.63 -3.99 21.16
N VAL A 188 1.60 -5.03 20.34
CA VAL A 188 0.43 -5.87 20.09
C VAL A 188 0.59 -7.19 20.85
N LYS A 189 -0.46 -7.63 21.52
CA LYS A 189 -0.51 -8.94 22.16
C LYS A 189 -0.66 -10.05 21.09
N GLU A 190 -0.33 -11.26 21.49
CA GLU A 190 -0.65 -12.45 20.70
C GLU A 190 -2.12 -12.46 20.27
N GLN A 191 -2.38 -12.84 19.02
CA GLN A 191 -3.72 -12.85 18.44
C GLN A 191 -3.89 -13.99 17.44
N LEU A 192 -5.10 -14.48 17.34
CA LEU A 192 -5.50 -15.32 16.21
C LEU A 192 -5.77 -14.41 15.00
N ILE A 193 -5.14 -14.73 13.89
CA ILE A 193 -5.40 -14.11 12.60
C ILE A 193 -6.12 -15.13 11.73
N ASN A 194 -7.13 -14.68 11.02
CA ASN A 194 -7.88 -15.52 10.09
C ASN A 194 -7.40 -15.26 8.66
N LEU A 195 -7.01 -16.32 7.97
CA LEU A 195 -6.67 -16.29 6.55
C LEU A 195 -7.75 -17.03 5.77
N LYS A 196 -8.23 -16.38 4.71
CA LYS A 196 -9.20 -16.97 3.78
C LYS A 196 -8.67 -16.88 2.36
N ILE A 197 -8.74 -17.99 1.65
CA ILE A 197 -8.35 -18.10 0.25
C ILE A 197 -9.57 -18.46 -0.57
N ILE A 198 -9.79 -17.73 -1.67
CA ILE A 198 -10.84 -18.02 -2.66
C ILE A 198 -10.17 -18.13 -4.02
N SER A 199 -10.22 -19.32 -4.64
CA SER A 199 -9.64 -19.54 -5.97
C SER A 199 -10.53 -19.01 -7.09
N GLU A 200 -9.99 -18.90 -8.30
CA GLU A 200 -10.75 -18.53 -9.51
C GLU A 200 -11.91 -19.47 -9.79
N SER A 201 -11.81 -20.73 -9.41
CA SER A 201 -12.91 -21.71 -9.53
C SER A 201 -13.93 -21.62 -8.38
N GLY A 202 -13.79 -20.67 -7.45
CA GLY A 202 -14.69 -20.47 -6.31
C GLY A 202 -14.46 -21.42 -5.13
N ARG A 203 -13.40 -22.22 -5.14
CA ARG A 203 -13.03 -23.05 -3.99
C ARG A 203 -12.53 -22.18 -2.84
N VAL A 204 -12.85 -22.57 -1.61
CA VAL A 204 -12.50 -21.78 -0.40
C VAL A 204 -11.67 -22.61 0.56
N LEU A 205 -10.63 -22.00 1.11
CA LEU A 205 -9.87 -22.45 2.27
C LEU A 205 -9.87 -21.37 3.34
N GLU A 206 -10.05 -21.77 4.59
CA GLU A 206 -9.94 -20.88 5.74
C GLU A 206 -9.08 -21.54 6.81
N GLU A 207 -8.21 -20.77 7.44
CA GLU A 207 -7.33 -21.24 8.50
C GLU A 207 -7.10 -20.13 9.52
N GLU A 208 -7.13 -20.49 10.79
CA GLU A 208 -6.71 -19.63 11.88
C GLU A 208 -5.21 -19.87 12.16
N HIS A 209 -4.46 -18.80 12.26
CA HIS A 209 -3.04 -18.84 12.59
C HIS A 209 -2.74 -17.99 13.82
N ASN A 210 -1.99 -18.57 14.76
CA ASN A 210 -1.60 -17.84 15.96
C ASN A 210 -0.42 -16.91 15.64
N LEU A 211 -0.71 -15.61 15.59
CA LEU A 211 0.31 -14.59 15.46
C LEU A 211 0.82 -14.21 16.85
N ARG A 212 2.12 -14.42 17.09
CA ARG A 212 2.78 -14.04 18.34
C ARG A 212 2.62 -12.55 18.63
N SER A 213 2.93 -12.13 19.86
CA SER A 213 2.99 -10.72 20.21
C SER A 213 4.02 -9.98 19.35
N LEU A 214 3.71 -8.74 18.95
CA LEU A 214 4.58 -7.88 18.16
C LEU A 214 5.08 -6.71 19.01
N ASN A 215 6.37 -6.44 18.91
CA ASN A 215 6.97 -5.25 19.51
C ASN A 215 6.57 -3.97 18.76
N PRO A 216 6.77 -2.78 19.34
CA PRO A 216 6.62 -1.53 18.62
C PRO A 216 7.49 -1.52 17.35
N TYR A 217 6.91 -1.05 16.24
CA TYR A 217 7.54 -0.95 14.91
C TYR A 217 8.00 -2.27 14.28
N GLU A 218 7.71 -3.40 14.89
CA GLU A 218 8.07 -4.70 14.37
C GLU A 218 7.35 -4.99 13.05
N ILE A 219 8.03 -5.68 12.16
CA ILE A 219 7.43 -6.23 10.95
C ILE A 219 7.31 -7.74 11.07
N VAL A 220 6.25 -8.29 10.49
CA VAL A 220 6.07 -9.74 10.42
C VAL A 220 5.69 -10.16 9.01
N GLU A 221 6.32 -11.21 8.54
CA GLU A 221 6.01 -11.82 7.26
C GLU A 221 5.05 -12.99 7.45
N ILE A 222 3.99 -13.01 6.68
CA ILE A 222 3.05 -14.13 6.58
C ILE A 222 3.16 -14.72 5.18
N VAL A 223 3.40 -16.02 5.11
CA VAL A 223 3.50 -16.79 3.87
C VAL A 223 2.38 -17.83 3.88
N PRO A 224 1.33 -17.69 3.06
CA PRO A 224 0.19 -18.61 3.05
C PRO A 224 0.58 -20.06 2.90
N GLN A 225 1.57 -20.38 2.09
CA GLN A 225 2.08 -21.75 1.89
C GLN A 225 2.64 -22.40 3.15
N LYS A 226 3.06 -21.62 4.15
CA LYS A 226 3.54 -22.13 5.45
C LYS A 226 2.39 -22.42 6.41
N ILE A 227 1.23 -21.86 6.15
CA ILE A 227 0.02 -22.02 6.98
C ILE A 227 -0.86 -23.11 6.38
N PHE A 228 -1.21 -23.00 5.10
CA PHE A 228 -2.02 -23.98 4.39
C PHE A 228 -1.18 -25.12 3.85
N LYS A 229 -1.33 -26.31 4.41
CA LYS A 229 -0.62 -27.49 3.92
C LYS A 229 -1.06 -27.80 2.47
N ASN A 230 -0.05 -28.03 1.61
CA ASN A 230 -0.26 -28.37 0.20
C ASN A 230 -1.00 -27.30 -0.64
N LEU A 231 -0.85 -26.02 -0.29
CA LEU A 231 -1.53 -24.91 -0.99
C LEU A 231 -1.29 -24.94 -2.50
N SER A 232 -0.05 -25.18 -2.95
CA SER A 232 0.28 -25.25 -4.38
C SER A 232 -0.52 -26.33 -5.12
N ASN A 233 -0.65 -27.52 -4.52
CA ASN A 233 -1.45 -28.61 -5.10
C ASN A 233 -2.95 -28.28 -5.08
N TRP A 234 -3.41 -27.64 -4.02
CA TRP A 234 -4.80 -27.23 -3.92
C TRP A 234 -5.13 -26.17 -4.95
N LEU A 235 -4.26 -25.19 -5.19
CA LEU A 235 -4.44 -24.18 -6.23
C LEU A 235 -4.42 -24.78 -7.63
N ASN A 236 -3.63 -25.83 -7.87
CA ASN A 236 -3.53 -26.50 -9.15
C ASN A 236 -3.28 -25.54 -10.33
N ASN A 237 -2.31 -24.65 -10.15
CA ASN A 237 -1.94 -23.54 -11.06
C ASN A 237 -3.01 -22.43 -11.24
N GLU A 238 -4.12 -22.48 -10.51
CA GLU A 238 -5.01 -21.32 -10.42
C GLU A 238 -4.38 -20.24 -9.55
N GLN A 239 -4.71 -19.01 -9.81
CA GLN A 239 -4.51 -17.93 -8.84
C GLN A 239 -5.73 -17.83 -7.92
N ALA A 240 -5.54 -17.17 -6.79
CA ALA A 240 -6.60 -16.99 -5.82
C ALA A 240 -6.49 -15.63 -5.13
N ASN A 241 -7.58 -15.14 -4.56
CA ASN A 241 -7.53 -14.09 -3.56
C ASN A 241 -7.14 -14.70 -2.21
N CYS A 242 -6.20 -14.07 -1.51
CA CYS A 242 -6.00 -14.30 -0.10
C CYS A 242 -6.42 -13.05 0.68
N SER A 243 -7.23 -13.22 1.70
CA SER A 243 -7.57 -12.16 2.67
C SER A 243 -7.06 -12.53 4.06
N ILE A 244 -6.64 -11.51 4.80
CA ILE A 244 -6.13 -11.67 6.16
C ILE A 244 -6.75 -10.64 7.08
N GLN A 245 -7.18 -11.10 8.26
CA GLN A 245 -7.69 -10.26 9.35
C GLN A 245 -6.67 -10.22 10.47
N PHE A 246 -6.25 -9.03 10.86
CA PHE A 246 -5.24 -8.82 11.90
C PHE A 246 -5.44 -7.47 12.60
N LYS A 247 -4.81 -7.31 13.76
CA LYS A 247 -4.78 -6.03 14.50
C LYS A 247 -3.35 -5.55 14.65
N ILE A 248 -3.16 -4.26 14.50
CA ILE A 248 -1.94 -3.54 14.87
C ILE A 248 -2.27 -2.48 15.90
N ASN A 249 -1.28 -1.83 16.48
CA ASN A 249 -1.50 -0.82 17.50
C ASN A 249 -0.62 0.41 17.28
N GLY A 250 -1.24 1.57 17.24
CA GLY A 250 -0.55 2.84 17.03
C GLY A 250 -0.05 3.06 15.59
N GLY A 251 -0.76 2.57 14.61
CA GLY A 251 -0.42 2.75 13.21
C GLY A 251 -1.58 2.52 12.27
N PHE A 252 -1.36 2.86 11.01
CA PHE A 252 -2.22 2.49 9.90
C PHE A 252 -1.42 1.68 8.90
N THR A 253 -1.93 0.54 8.48
CA THR A 253 -1.28 -0.25 7.45
C THR A 253 -2.28 -0.84 6.47
N ARG A 254 -1.95 -0.70 5.19
CA ARG A 254 -2.15 -1.77 4.23
C ARG A 254 -0.92 -2.63 4.27
N THR A 255 -1.02 -3.91 4.06
CA THR A 255 0.18 -4.74 4.04
C THR A 255 0.92 -4.57 2.72
N LEU A 256 2.23 -4.72 2.73
CA LEU A 256 2.96 -5.00 1.51
C LEU A 256 2.64 -6.45 1.13
N VAL A 257 2.27 -6.67 -0.10
CA VAL A 257 1.94 -8.01 -0.61
C VAL A 257 2.72 -8.30 -1.88
N GLY A 258 2.98 -9.56 -2.15
CA GLY A 258 3.67 -9.92 -3.37
C GLY A 258 3.85 -11.40 -3.55
N ASN A 259 4.54 -11.71 -4.62
CA ASN A 259 4.98 -13.03 -4.98
C ASN A 259 6.50 -13.02 -5.16
N ARG A 260 7.17 -14.09 -4.79
CA ARG A 260 8.62 -14.22 -4.96
C ARG A 260 9.04 -15.63 -5.37
N THR A 261 10.16 -15.73 -6.05
CA THR A 261 10.78 -17.01 -6.33
C THR A 261 11.38 -17.61 -5.05
N LYS A 262 11.22 -18.92 -4.86
CA LYS A 262 11.75 -19.62 -3.68
C LYS A 262 13.26 -19.73 -3.67
N ILE A 263 13.90 -19.76 -4.83
CA ILE A 263 15.35 -19.96 -4.95
C ILE A 263 16.10 -18.65 -4.72
N ASN A 264 15.79 -17.60 -5.49
CA ASN A 264 16.56 -16.35 -5.47
C ASN A 264 15.87 -15.23 -4.70
N SER A 265 14.66 -15.47 -4.20
CA SER A 265 13.83 -14.47 -3.55
C SER A 265 13.57 -13.22 -4.41
N ASP A 266 13.70 -13.32 -5.73
CA ASP A 266 13.26 -12.29 -6.64
C ASP A 266 11.76 -12.02 -6.42
N MET A 267 11.35 -10.77 -6.26
CA MET A 267 10.00 -10.45 -5.83
C MET A 267 9.35 -9.38 -6.71
N GLN A 268 8.04 -9.49 -6.84
CA GLN A 268 7.15 -8.44 -7.32
C GLN A 268 6.17 -8.10 -6.22
N VAL A 269 6.08 -6.83 -5.88
CA VAL A 269 5.29 -6.36 -4.74
C VAL A 269 4.37 -5.21 -5.11
N THR A 270 3.27 -5.13 -4.37
CA THR A 270 2.36 -3.99 -4.33
C THR A 270 1.83 -3.84 -2.89
N HIS A 271 0.92 -2.93 -2.62
CA HIS A 271 0.18 -2.95 -1.36
C HIS A 271 -1.13 -3.72 -1.54
N SER A 272 -1.62 -4.30 -0.45
CA SER A 272 -2.91 -4.97 -0.39
C SER A 272 -4.08 -4.02 -0.69
N ASN A 273 -5.19 -4.58 -1.13
CA ASN A 273 -6.47 -3.89 -1.14
C ASN A 273 -7.15 -4.00 0.23
N PHE A 274 -8.00 -3.01 0.54
CA PHE A 274 -8.82 -3.06 1.75
C PHE A 274 -9.91 -4.11 1.65
N ALA A 275 -10.24 -4.71 2.78
CA ALA A 275 -11.50 -5.38 2.97
C ALA A 275 -12.61 -4.34 3.25
N TYR A 276 -13.64 -4.33 2.43
CA TYR A 276 -14.73 -3.37 2.56
C TYR A 276 -15.50 -3.53 3.88
N ASN A 277 -15.74 -4.78 4.31
CA ASN A 277 -16.62 -5.08 5.44
C ASN A 277 -16.16 -4.48 6.78
N HIS A 278 -14.88 -4.14 6.91
CA HIS A 278 -14.28 -3.56 8.12
C HIS A 278 -14.05 -2.06 8.03
N HIS A 279 -14.27 -1.47 6.86
CA HIS A 279 -14.11 -0.05 6.64
C HIS A 279 -15.42 0.56 6.18
N LYS A 280 -15.98 1.48 6.98
CA LYS A 280 -17.05 2.33 6.49
C LYS A 280 -16.45 3.20 5.37
N THR A 281 -16.73 2.82 4.14
CA THR A 281 -16.38 3.64 2.99
C THR A 281 -17.56 4.52 2.63
N ASP A 282 -17.28 5.77 2.33
CA ASP A 282 -18.28 6.64 1.75
C ASP A 282 -18.68 6.11 0.38
N PHE A 283 -19.94 6.29 0.04
CA PHE A 283 -20.40 6.07 -1.32
C PHE A 283 -20.11 7.31 -2.17
N ILE A 284 -19.81 7.08 -3.43
CA ILE A 284 -19.76 8.17 -4.40
C ILE A 284 -21.18 8.39 -4.91
N ASP A 285 -21.57 9.68 -5.07
CA ASP A 285 -22.89 10.05 -5.60
C ASP A 285 -23.00 9.72 -7.11
N THR A 286 -22.86 8.43 -7.41
CA THR A 286 -23.00 7.89 -8.77
C THR A 286 -23.01 6.34 -8.72
N ASP A 287 -23.71 5.75 -9.67
CA ASP A 287 -23.76 4.32 -9.92
C ASP A 287 -22.54 3.77 -10.70
N LYS A 288 -21.68 4.65 -11.19
CA LYS A 288 -20.54 4.31 -12.05
C LYS A 288 -19.29 5.07 -11.69
N GLY A 289 -18.17 4.41 -11.75
CA GLY A 289 -16.84 4.98 -11.59
C GLY A 289 -15.90 4.56 -12.71
N PHE A 290 -14.81 5.30 -12.89
CA PHE A 290 -13.77 5.01 -13.86
C PHE A 290 -12.47 4.70 -13.15
N MET A 291 -11.74 3.72 -13.68
CA MET A 291 -10.38 3.42 -13.29
C MET A 291 -9.46 3.61 -14.49
N PRO A 292 -8.30 4.24 -14.31
CA PRO A 292 -7.34 4.36 -15.41
C PRO A 292 -6.85 2.97 -15.82
N TYR A 293 -6.89 2.67 -17.09
CA TYR A 293 -6.24 1.48 -17.60
C TYR A 293 -4.72 1.71 -17.64
N PRO A 294 -3.90 0.78 -17.12
CA PRO A 294 -2.45 0.92 -17.19
C PRO A 294 -1.98 0.94 -18.65
N ASN A 295 -1.46 2.09 -19.10
CA ASN A 295 -1.04 2.28 -20.48
C ASN A 295 0.45 1.96 -20.66
N PHE A 296 0.80 0.68 -20.59
CA PHE A 296 2.12 0.17 -20.92
C PHE A 296 2.02 -1.18 -21.62
N ASP A 297 3.10 -1.59 -22.31
CA ASP A 297 3.11 -2.85 -23.03
C ASP A 297 3.11 -4.03 -22.07
N ILE A 298 2.02 -4.79 -22.07
CA ILE A 298 1.77 -5.90 -21.17
C ILE A 298 1.45 -7.14 -21.96
N LYS A 299 1.99 -8.27 -21.48
CA LYS A 299 1.54 -9.61 -21.86
C LYS A 299 0.73 -10.21 -20.73
N ASN A 300 -0.25 -11.04 -21.05
CA ASN A 300 -1.06 -11.75 -20.06
C ASN A 300 -1.69 -10.81 -19.01
N GLY A 301 -2.18 -9.64 -19.45
CA GLY A 301 -2.85 -8.69 -18.57
C GLY A 301 -4.12 -9.27 -17.97
N GLN A 302 -4.38 -8.97 -16.71
CA GLN A 302 -5.56 -9.43 -15.97
C GLN A 302 -6.10 -8.33 -15.07
N ILE A 303 -7.41 -8.20 -15.00
CA ILE A 303 -8.12 -7.38 -14.03
C ILE A 303 -8.63 -8.34 -12.94
N ASN A 304 -8.16 -8.15 -11.72
CA ASN A 304 -8.51 -8.98 -10.57
C ASN A 304 -9.54 -8.24 -9.70
N ILE A 305 -10.68 -8.88 -9.47
CA ILE A 305 -11.75 -8.38 -8.59
C ILE A 305 -11.74 -9.21 -7.33
N TYR A 306 -11.57 -8.54 -6.20
CA TYR A 306 -11.50 -9.20 -4.90
C TYR A 306 -12.88 -9.30 -4.26
N PRO A 307 -13.16 -10.39 -3.50
CA PRO A 307 -14.49 -10.73 -3.03
C PRO A 307 -15.07 -9.75 -2.01
N ASP A 308 -14.23 -9.00 -1.35
CA ASP A 308 -14.61 -8.23 -0.16
C ASP A 308 -15.10 -6.82 -0.51
N MET A 309 -16.34 -6.76 -0.95
CA MET A 309 -17.04 -5.54 -1.34
C MET A 309 -18.49 -5.57 -0.80
N PRO A 310 -19.21 -4.43 -0.79
CA PRO A 310 -20.61 -4.38 -0.37
C PRO A 310 -21.47 -5.35 -1.15
N SER A 311 -22.43 -5.97 -0.48
CA SER A 311 -23.37 -6.89 -1.11
C SER A 311 -24.05 -6.24 -2.32
N GLY A 312 -24.17 -7.00 -3.41
CA GLY A 312 -24.83 -6.54 -4.62
C GLY A 312 -24.27 -7.14 -5.89
N LYS A 313 -24.86 -6.69 -7.00
CA LYS A 313 -24.44 -7.04 -8.34
C LYS A 313 -23.72 -5.86 -8.99
N TYR A 314 -22.61 -6.15 -9.61
CA TYR A 314 -21.72 -5.18 -10.23
C TYR A 314 -21.54 -5.50 -11.69
N PHE A 315 -21.04 -4.52 -12.45
CA PHE A 315 -20.55 -4.74 -13.79
C PHE A 315 -19.19 -4.09 -13.97
N ILE A 316 -18.41 -4.63 -14.86
CA ILE A 316 -17.17 -4.05 -15.33
C ILE A 316 -17.17 -4.05 -16.84
N ASP A 317 -16.73 -2.95 -17.44
CA ASP A 317 -16.52 -2.79 -18.86
C ASP A 317 -15.08 -2.33 -19.11
N TYR A 318 -14.30 -3.15 -19.77
CA TYR A 318 -12.88 -2.94 -20.00
C TYR A 318 -12.47 -3.13 -21.49
N GLU A 319 -13.47 -3.27 -22.36
CA GLU A 319 -13.30 -3.41 -23.79
C GLU A 319 -14.07 -2.32 -24.56
N GLU A 320 -13.58 -1.88 -25.72
CA GLU A 320 -14.25 -0.87 -26.54
C GLU A 320 -15.50 -1.39 -27.29
N SER A 321 -15.78 -2.67 -27.23
CA SER A 321 -16.92 -3.28 -27.94
C SER A 321 -18.23 -3.03 -27.20
N LYS A 322 -19.31 -2.73 -27.91
CA LYS A 322 -20.62 -2.37 -27.37
C LYS A 322 -21.30 -3.42 -26.46
N ASN A 323 -20.71 -4.61 -26.28
CA ASN A 323 -21.28 -5.71 -25.48
C ASN A 323 -20.24 -6.35 -24.54
N SER A 324 -19.23 -5.60 -24.11
CA SER A 324 -18.12 -6.10 -23.29
C SER A 324 -18.42 -6.13 -21.80
N GLN A 325 -19.59 -5.66 -21.39
CA GLN A 325 -19.96 -5.60 -19.98
C GLN A 325 -20.00 -6.97 -19.35
N LYS A 326 -19.17 -7.19 -18.32
CA LYS A 326 -19.16 -8.41 -17.51
C LYS A 326 -19.83 -8.16 -16.18
N LEU A 327 -20.73 -9.05 -15.79
CA LEU A 327 -21.43 -9.01 -14.50
C LEU A 327 -20.72 -9.90 -13.50
N PHE A 328 -20.72 -9.45 -12.25
CA PHE A 328 -20.20 -10.22 -11.12
C PHE A 328 -20.91 -9.85 -9.82
N SER A 329 -20.77 -10.70 -8.80
CA SER A 329 -21.35 -10.49 -7.47
C SER A 329 -20.28 -10.26 -6.42
N SER A 330 -20.66 -9.59 -5.33
CA SER A 330 -19.81 -9.56 -4.13
C SER A 330 -19.55 -10.96 -3.60
N GLY A 331 -18.38 -11.18 -3.02
CA GLY A 331 -17.99 -12.48 -2.46
C GLY A 331 -17.26 -13.40 -3.45
N GLU A 332 -17.16 -13.03 -4.72
CA GLU A 332 -16.44 -13.79 -5.75
C GLU A 332 -15.03 -13.21 -5.97
N TYR A 333 -14.06 -14.09 -6.19
CA TYR A 333 -12.76 -13.70 -6.75
C TYR A 333 -12.79 -14.00 -8.24
N ILE A 334 -12.55 -12.99 -9.05
CA ILE A 334 -12.64 -13.10 -10.50
C ILE A 334 -11.41 -12.46 -11.13
N SER A 335 -10.90 -13.12 -12.16
CA SER A 335 -9.83 -12.58 -12.98
C SER A 335 -10.26 -12.54 -14.44
N TYR A 336 -10.29 -11.35 -15.04
CA TYR A 336 -10.57 -11.14 -16.44
C TYR A 336 -9.29 -10.93 -17.23
N LYS A 337 -9.05 -11.76 -18.25
CA LYS A 337 -7.93 -11.58 -19.17
C LYS A 337 -8.13 -10.36 -20.05
N VAL A 338 -7.06 -9.61 -20.23
CA VAL A 338 -7.02 -8.44 -21.11
C VAL A 338 -5.95 -8.68 -22.17
N GLU A 339 -6.36 -8.89 -23.40
CA GLU A 339 -5.47 -9.38 -24.47
C GLU A 339 -4.73 -8.28 -25.23
N LYS A 340 -5.16 -7.03 -25.16
CA LYS A 340 -4.61 -5.94 -25.97
C LYS A 340 -4.41 -4.66 -25.17
N LYS A 341 -3.46 -3.85 -25.65
CA LYS A 341 -3.27 -2.47 -25.21
C LYS A 341 -4.55 -1.68 -25.53
N GLN A 342 -5.18 -1.18 -24.50
CA GLN A 342 -6.41 -0.42 -24.61
C GLN A 342 -6.15 1.02 -24.19
N ASN A 343 -6.78 1.96 -24.87
CA ASN A 343 -6.62 3.39 -24.63
C ASN A 343 -7.82 4.00 -23.90
N PHE A 344 -8.61 3.18 -23.21
CA PHE A 344 -9.78 3.65 -22.48
C PHE A 344 -9.69 3.29 -20.98
N ASP A 345 -10.50 3.97 -20.20
CA ASP A 345 -10.61 3.70 -18.78
C ASP A 345 -11.53 2.49 -18.54
N ILE A 346 -11.22 1.73 -17.51
CA ILE A 346 -12.08 0.67 -17.02
C ILE A 346 -13.30 1.32 -16.38
N LEU A 347 -14.48 1.01 -16.88
CA LEU A 347 -15.75 1.44 -16.30
C LEU A 347 -16.25 0.38 -15.33
N LEU A 348 -16.58 0.81 -14.12
CA LEU A 348 -17.14 -0.03 -13.08
C LEU A 348 -18.44 0.56 -12.57
N GLY A 349 -19.43 -0.27 -12.30
CA GLY A 349 -20.70 0.18 -11.74
C GLY A 349 -21.36 -0.87 -10.87
N LYS A 350 -22.34 -0.41 -10.10
CA LYS A 350 -23.26 -1.25 -9.32
C LYS A 350 -24.66 -1.12 -9.93
N LEU A 351 -25.39 -2.23 -10.02
CA LEU A 351 -26.65 -2.26 -10.78
C LEU A 351 -27.83 -1.68 -10.00
N ASP A 352 -27.79 -1.73 -8.69
CA ASP A 352 -28.93 -1.53 -7.80
C ASP A 352 -28.78 -0.37 -6.82
N SER A 353 -27.63 0.28 -6.77
CA SER A 353 -27.37 1.38 -5.84
C SER A 353 -26.11 2.17 -6.20
N GLU A 354 -25.77 3.13 -5.35
CA GLU A 354 -24.54 3.91 -5.44
C GLU A 354 -23.30 3.03 -5.34
N LEU A 355 -22.26 3.42 -6.09
CA LEU A 355 -20.98 2.72 -6.11
C LEU A 355 -20.16 3.11 -4.87
N PRO A 356 -19.60 2.14 -4.11
CA PRO A 356 -18.66 2.47 -3.05
C PRO A 356 -17.45 3.25 -3.58
N SER A 357 -16.96 4.19 -2.79
CA SER A 357 -15.78 5.00 -3.15
C SER A 357 -14.49 4.18 -3.27
N ARG A 358 -14.49 2.98 -2.70
CA ARG A 358 -13.37 2.04 -2.77
C ARG A 358 -13.88 0.66 -3.10
N ILE A 359 -13.42 0.11 -4.21
CA ILE A 359 -13.65 -1.29 -4.59
C ILE A 359 -12.29 -1.97 -4.67
N PRO A 360 -12.14 -3.15 -4.08
CA PRO A 360 -10.89 -3.89 -4.10
C PRO A 360 -10.69 -4.53 -5.49
N ILE A 361 -9.97 -3.83 -6.34
CA ILE A 361 -9.61 -4.28 -7.69
C ILE A 361 -8.11 -4.10 -7.90
N GLY A 362 -7.49 -5.09 -8.52
CA GLY A 362 -6.11 -5.08 -8.95
C GLY A 362 -5.97 -5.26 -10.45
N PHE A 363 -4.80 -4.91 -10.96
CA PHE A 363 -4.36 -5.23 -12.30
C PHE A 363 -3.02 -5.96 -12.21
N SER A 364 -2.88 -7.05 -12.97
CA SER A 364 -1.63 -7.80 -13.02
C SER A 364 -1.26 -8.15 -14.47
N GLY A 365 0.02 -8.41 -14.70
CA GLY A 365 0.52 -8.81 -16.02
C GLY A 365 2.03 -8.89 -16.06
N ASN A 366 2.56 -9.33 -17.18
CA ASN A 366 3.98 -9.38 -17.45
C ASN A 366 4.38 -8.22 -18.37
N SER A 367 5.54 -7.60 -18.11
CA SER A 367 6.10 -6.65 -19.07
C SER A 367 6.32 -7.33 -20.43
N ALA A 368 5.98 -6.66 -21.51
CA ALA A 368 6.18 -7.19 -22.86
C ALA A 368 7.65 -7.56 -23.15
N ASN A 369 8.57 -6.90 -22.45
CA ASN A 369 10.01 -7.10 -22.57
C ASN A 369 10.58 -8.08 -21.51
N ALA A 370 9.74 -8.65 -20.62
CA ALA A 370 10.20 -9.63 -19.65
C ALA A 370 10.69 -10.90 -20.33
N SER A 371 11.92 -11.29 -20.03
CA SER A 371 12.53 -12.53 -20.56
C SER A 371 11.94 -13.80 -19.94
N LYS A 372 11.30 -13.68 -18.78
CA LYS A 372 10.66 -14.78 -18.04
C LYS A 372 9.32 -14.30 -17.46
N GLU A 373 8.28 -15.09 -17.66
CA GLU A 373 6.92 -14.80 -17.19
C GLU A 373 6.63 -15.37 -15.78
N ILE A 374 7.66 -15.55 -14.94
CA ILE A 374 7.54 -16.25 -13.66
C ILE A 374 6.78 -15.42 -12.63
N LEU A 375 7.00 -14.10 -12.60
CA LEU A 375 6.38 -13.19 -11.64
C LEU A 375 5.70 -12.02 -12.37
N PRO A 376 4.38 -12.06 -12.56
CA PRO A 376 3.66 -10.89 -13.06
C PRO A 376 3.71 -9.76 -12.02
N PHE A 377 3.81 -8.52 -12.50
CA PHE A 377 3.60 -7.37 -11.64
C PHE A 377 2.13 -7.25 -11.25
N GLU A 378 1.86 -6.59 -10.15
CA GLU A 378 0.51 -6.29 -9.68
C GLU A 378 0.40 -4.84 -9.24
N ILE A 379 -0.74 -4.21 -9.52
CA ILE A 379 -1.05 -2.83 -9.14
C ILE A 379 -2.46 -2.80 -8.57
N SER A 380 -2.62 -2.21 -7.40
CA SER A 380 -3.94 -1.87 -6.86
C SER A 380 -4.53 -0.69 -7.62
N LEU A 381 -5.77 -0.81 -8.07
CA LEU A 381 -6.47 0.24 -8.80
C LEU A 381 -7.41 1.00 -7.87
N GLY A 382 -7.52 2.31 -8.10
CA GLY A 382 -8.47 3.20 -7.43
C GLY A 382 -9.59 3.65 -8.37
N ILE A 383 -10.77 3.87 -7.80
CA ILE A 383 -11.90 4.42 -8.54
C ILE A 383 -11.76 5.94 -8.61
N LEU A 384 -11.93 6.48 -9.82
CA LEU A 384 -12.10 7.90 -10.03
C LEU A 384 -13.60 8.21 -10.15
N SER A 385 -14.11 9.11 -9.30
CA SER A 385 -15.49 9.58 -9.42
C SER A 385 -15.74 10.29 -10.77
N LYS A 386 -16.98 10.39 -11.21
CA LYS A 386 -17.41 11.07 -12.45
C LYS A 386 -16.87 12.51 -12.63
N ALA A 387 -16.45 13.14 -11.57
CA ALA A 387 -15.88 14.49 -11.60
C ALA A 387 -14.46 14.49 -12.20
N ARG A 388 -14.28 13.93 -13.39
CA ARG A 388 -13.12 14.30 -14.20
C ARG A 388 -13.30 15.76 -14.60
N PRO A 389 -12.34 16.64 -14.30
CA PRO A 389 -12.34 17.95 -14.95
C PRO A 389 -12.34 17.70 -16.45
N LYS A 390 -13.23 18.40 -17.17
CA LYS A 390 -13.36 18.31 -18.64
C LYS A 390 -12.09 18.72 -19.42
N LYS A 391 -10.99 18.95 -18.73
CA LYS A 391 -9.68 19.26 -19.35
C LYS A 391 -8.70 18.14 -19.00
N ARG A 392 -8.39 17.33 -19.99
CA ARG A 392 -7.14 16.57 -20.02
C ARG A 392 -5.99 17.59 -20.17
N PHE A 393 -5.03 17.56 -19.27
CA PHE A 393 -3.75 18.19 -19.49
C PHE A 393 -2.84 17.24 -20.28
#